data_379d847c90f2a8fc1f1132452fc728bc
#
_entry.id   379d847c90f2a8fc1f1132452fc728bc
#
_cell.length_a   1.000
_cell.length_b   1.000
_cell.length_c   1.000
_cell.angle_alpha   90.00
_cell.angle_beta   90.00
_cell.angle_gamma   90.00
#
_symmetry.space_group_name_H-M   'P 1'
#
loop_
_entity.id
_entity.type
_entity.pdbx_description
1 polymer ?
#
loop_
_entity_poly.entity_id
_entity_poly.type
_entity_poly.pdbx_seq_one_letter_code
_entity_poly.pdbx_strand_id
1 'polypeptide(L)'
;MIAEVPAVPAPPAPASAADVFGPARPTALAYAGILATRGVQRGLLGPREVPRLWDRHRLNCAVVAELIERRRGTLLDLGSGAGLPGLVLAMVLPDVTVTLLEPMERRCRFLTECVTELGLANVSVLRGRAEDVTLRTDVVTARAVAPLPRLAELALGVVRPGGMVLAIKGRTAAEELRAAGPVLRRIGARDAQVVRAGQGKVVPATTVVRFFAR
;
A
#
# COMPACT_ATOMS: atom_id res chain seq x y z
N MET A 1 -15.05 -28.17 11.16
CA MET A 1 -13.84 -27.86 11.93
C MET A 1 -12.88 -27.18 10.97
N ILE A 2 -12.68 -25.87 11.12
CA ILE A 2 -11.63 -25.15 10.40
C ILE A 2 -10.35 -25.46 11.19
N ALA A 3 -9.38 -26.14 10.55
CA ALA A 3 -8.11 -26.42 11.19
C ALA A 3 -7.49 -25.08 11.66
N GLU A 4 -7.19 -24.99 12.95
CA GLU A 4 -6.48 -23.84 13.52
C GLU A 4 -5.11 -23.75 12.83
N VAL A 5 -4.93 -22.71 12.04
CA VAL A 5 -3.62 -22.42 11.45
C VAL A 5 -2.71 -21.97 12.60
N PRO A 6 -1.63 -22.70 12.92
CA PRO A 6 -0.77 -22.32 14.02
C PRO A 6 -0.21 -20.92 13.81
N ALA A 7 -0.24 -20.11 14.87
CA ALA A 7 0.32 -18.77 14.86
C ALA A 7 1.84 -18.87 14.63
N VAL A 8 2.30 -18.33 13.51
CA VAL A 8 3.74 -18.23 13.24
C VAL A 8 4.22 -16.92 13.87
N PRO A 9 5.24 -16.92 14.75
CA PRO A 9 5.74 -15.69 15.31
C PRO A 9 6.26 -14.75 14.21
N ALA A 10 6.03 -13.45 14.37
CA ALA A 10 6.58 -12.47 13.45
C ALA A 10 8.12 -12.56 13.45
N PRO A 11 8.77 -12.52 12.28
CA PRO A 11 10.21 -12.52 12.21
C PRO A 11 10.80 -11.26 12.86
N PRO A 12 12.01 -11.32 13.41
CA PRO A 12 12.68 -10.15 13.97
C PRO A 12 12.83 -9.05 12.91
N ALA A 13 12.72 -7.80 13.35
CA ALA A 13 12.90 -6.66 12.46
C ALA A 13 14.37 -6.55 12.04
N PRO A 14 14.69 -6.39 10.75
CA PRO A 14 16.04 -6.13 10.30
C PRO A 14 16.52 -4.75 10.77
N ALA A 15 17.82 -4.52 10.79
CA ALA A 15 18.42 -3.24 11.19
C ALA A 15 17.86 -2.05 10.39
N SER A 16 17.66 -2.22 9.09
CA SER A 16 17.08 -1.20 8.21
C SER A 16 15.67 -0.74 8.61
N ALA A 17 14.95 -1.51 9.43
CA ALA A 17 13.63 -1.09 9.92
C ALA A 17 13.72 0.14 10.84
N ALA A 18 14.84 0.37 11.52
CA ALA A 18 15.06 1.56 12.33
C ALA A 18 15.14 2.80 11.44
N ASP A 19 15.92 2.74 10.37
CA ASP A 19 16.15 3.86 9.47
C ASP A 19 14.90 4.20 8.64
N VAL A 20 14.16 3.16 8.21
CA VAL A 20 12.98 3.32 7.35
C VAL A 20 11.76 3.80 8.13
N PHE A 21 11.54 3.30 9.34
CA PHE A 21 10.35 3.65 10.14
C PHE A 21 10.61 4.75 11.17
N GLY A 22 11.86 4.98 11.58
CA GLY A 22 12.18 5.98 12.59
C GLY A 22 11.28 5.89 13.83
N PRO A 23 10.61 7.00 14.24
CA PRO A 23 9.70 7.02 15.39
C PRO A 23 8.51 6.03 15.28
N ALA A 24 8.08 5.68 14.07
CA ALA A 24 6.99 4.74 13.84
C ALA A 24 7.40 3.26 13.99
N ARG A 25 8.67 2.97 14.29
CA ARG A 25 9.16 1.59 14.45
C ARG A 25 8.38 0.73 15.45
N PRO A 26 7.99 1.23 16.65
CA PRO A 26 7.17 0.44 17.59
C PRO A 26 5.83 0.03 16.98
N THR A 27 5.11 0.96 16.35
CA THR A 27 3.83 0.69 15.65
C THR A 27 4.04 -0.29 14.51
N ALA A 28 5.14 -0.14 13.79
CA ALA A 28 5.54 -1.07 12.77
C ALA A 28 5.75 -2.49 13.33
N LEU A 29 6.41 -2.68 14.46
CA LEU A 29 6.59 -3.97 15.12
C LEU A 29 5.25 -4.59 15.53
N ALA A 30 4.37 -3.83 16.17
CA ALA A 30 3.03 -4.27 16.55
C ALA A 30 2.24 -4.78 15.34
N TYR A 31 2.25 -4.02 14.23
CA TYR A 31 1.58 -4.45 13.00
C TYR A 31 2.19 -5.71 12.38
N ALA A 32 3.50 -5.97 12.52
CA ALA A 32 4.10 -7.25 12.10
C ALA A 32 3.49 -8.43 12.87
N GLY A 33 3.32 -8.28 14.18
CA GLY A 33 2.65 -9.27 15.04
C GLY A 33 1.21 -9.54 14.58
N ILE A 34 0.43 -8.49 14.31
CA ILE A 34 -0.95 -8.60 13.82
C ILE A 34 -1.00 -9.35 12.48
N LEU A 35 -0.13 -9.03 11.54
CA LEU A 35 -0.08 -9.71 10.23
C LEU A 35 0.32 -11.18 10.35
N ALA A 36 1.30 -11.50 11.18
CA ALA A 36 1.79 -12.87 11.38
C ALA A 36 0.76 -13.77 12.06
N THR A 37 -0.11 -13.22 12.91
CA THR A 37 -1.15 -13.93 13.63
C THR A 37 -2.51 -13.81 12.94
N ARG A 38 -3.27 -12.77 13.28
CA ARG A 38 -4.64 -12.55 12.76
C ARG A 38 -4.70 -12.38 11.23
N GLY A 39 -3.66 -11.79 10.62
CA GLY A 39 -3.56 -11.67 9.16
C GLY A 39 -3.53 -13.04 8.48
N VAL A 40 -2.77 -13.98 9.03
CA VAL A 40 -2.69 -15.36 8.55
C VAL A 40 -3.98 -16.12 8.86
N GLN A 41 -4.46 -16.07 10.10
CA GLN A 41 -5.71 -16.75 10.52
C GLN A 41 -6.93 -16.34 9.67
N ARG A 42 -7.01 -15.07 9.26
CA ARG A 42 -8.10 -14.55 8.43
C ARG A 42 -7.85 -14.69 6.92
N GLY A 43 -6.75 -15.33 6.51
CA GLY A 43 -6.42 -15.56 5.10
C GLY A 43 -6.06 -14.29 4.30
N LEU A 44 -5.61 -13.25 5.00
CA LEU A 44 -5.15 -11.98 4.40
C LEU A 44 -3.69 -12.06 3.96
N LEU A 45 -2.94 -12.93 4.62
CA LEU A 45 -1.55 -13.22 4.33
C LEU A 45 -1.34 -14.73 4.32
N GLY A 46 -0.63 -15.25 3.31
CA GLY A 46 -0.27 -16.67 3.30
C GLY A 46 0.76 -16.99 4.39
N PRO A 47 0.70 -18.15 5.07
CA PRO A 47 1.67 -18.53 6.09
C PRO A 47 3.12 -18.49 5.59
N ARG A 48 3.34 -18.83 4.31
CA ARG A 48 4.67 -18.78 3.66
C ARG A 48 5.21 -17.37 3.46
N GLU A 49 4.38 -16.34 3.59
CA GLU A 49 4.79 -14.93 3.48
C GLU A 49 5.25 -14.35 4.82
N VAL A 50 4.95 -15.02 5.95
CA VAL A 50 5.35 -14.53 7.29
C VAL A 50 6.87 -14.32 7.41
N PRO A 51 7.75 -15.24 6.98
CA PRO A 51 9.21 -15.02 7.03
C PRO A 51 9.66 -13.79 6.20
N ARG A 52 8.86 -13.36 5.23
CA ARG A 52 9.18 -12.27 4.30
C ARG A 52 8.44 -10.97 4.64
N LEU A 53 7.80 -10.90 5.82
CA LEU A 53 6.99 -9.75 6.24
C LEU A 53 7.75 -8.44 6.16
N TRP A 54 9.01 -8.41 6.60
CA TRP A 54 9.79 -7.19 6.59
C TRP A 54 10.22 -6.79 5.18
N ASP A 55 10.92 -7.67 4.50
CA ASP A 55 11.56 -7.32 3.22
C ASP A 55 10.55 -7.12 2.10
N ARG A 56 9.57 -8.04 2.00
CA ARG A 56 8.63 -8.03 0.87
C ARG A 56 7.41 -7.17 1.09
N HIS A 57 6.97 -7.03 2.36
CA HIS A 57 5.65 -6.43 2.60
C HIS A 57 5.73 -5.07 3.28
N ARG A 58 6.69 -4.84 4.15
CA ARG A 58 6.67 -3.65 5.00
C ARG A 58 7.70 -2.61 4.61
N LEU A 59 8.96 -2.98 4.54
CA LEU A 59 10.00 -2.06 4.09
C LEU A 59 9.72 -1.58 2.67
N ASN A 60 9.34 -2.51 1.78
CA ASN A 60 8.95 -2.16 0.41
C ASN A 60 7.77 -1.20 0.32
N CYS A 61 6.83 -1.24 1.26
CA CYS A 61 5.73 -0.29 1.31
C CYS A 61 6.18 1.06 1.90
N ALA A 62 6.96 1.03 2.99
CA ALA A 62 7.36 2.24 3.70
C ALA A 62 8.23 3.17 2.83
N VAL A 63 9.18 2.61 2.07
CA VAL A 63 10.07 3.41 1.20
C VAL A 63 9.34 4.13 0.07
N VAL A 64 8.11 3.73 -0.26
CA VAL A 64 7.29 4.44 -1.25
C VAL A 64 6.97 5.87 -0.79
N ALA A 65 7.00 6.14 0.51
CA ALA A 65 6.86 7.48 1.06
C ALA A 65 7.91 8.47 0.53
N GLU A 66 9.07 8.00 0.06
CA GLU A 66 10.11 8.86 -0.55
C GLU A 66 9.66 9.54 -1.84
N LEU A 67 8.68 8.93 -2.53
CA LEU A 67 8.11 9.44 -3.77
C LEU A 67 7.02 10.49 -3.51
N ILE A 68 6.59 10.67 -2.26
CA ILE A 68 5.54 11.62 -1.86
C ILE A 68 6.22 12.87 -1.30
N GLU A 69 6.43 13.86 -2.17
CA GLU A 69 7.14 15.10 -1.80
C GLU A 69 6.36 15.91 -0.77
N ARG A 70 5.04 15.99 -0.92
CA ARG A 70 4.16 16.68 0.02
C ARG A 70 3.85 15.77 1.19
N ARG A 71 4.36 16.13 2.37
CA ARG A 71 4.12 15.41 3.63
C ARG A 71 2.78 15.74 4.29
N ARG A 72 1.92 16.49 3.63
CA ARG A 72 0.54 16.84 4.04
C ARG A 72 -0.39 16.64 2.86
N GLY A 73 -1.65 16.35 3.14
CA GLY A 73 -2.67 16.12 2.12
C GLY A 73 -3.37 14.78 2.30
N THR A 74 -3.95 14.29 1.21
CA THR A 74 -4.78 13.09 1.23
C THR A 74 -4.17 11.97 0.39
N LEU A 75 -4.22 10.74 0.91
CA LEU A 75 -3.79 9.54 0.22
C LEU A 75 -4.90 8.49 0.27
N LEU A 76 -5.18 7.88 -0.85
CA LEU A 76 -6.08 6.74 -0.92
C LEU A 76 -5.29 5.47 -1.28
N ASP A 77 -5.43 4.44 -0.46
CA ASP A 77 -4.92 3.10 -0.75
C ASP A 77 -6.02 2.28 -1.41
N LEU A 78 -5.86 2.03 -2.70
CA LEU A 78 -6.85 1.35 -3.53
C LEU A 78 -6.74 -0.17 -3.34
N GLY A 79 -7.80 -0.80 -2.83
CA GLY A 79 -7.82 -2.23 -2.58
C GLY A 79 -6.86 -2.64 -1.44
N SER A 80 -7.01 -2.03 -0.30
CA SER A 80 -6.06 -2.10 0.82
C SER A 80 -5.78 -3.49 1.37
N GLY A 81 -6.70 -4.44 1.21
CA GLY A 81 -6.49 -5.84 1.60
C GLY A 81 -6.14 -6.01 3.08
N ALA A 82 -4.90 -6.39 3.33
CA ALA A 82 -4.35 -6.47 4.68
C ALA A 82 -3.83 -5.12 5.21
N GLY A 83 -3.99 -4.00 4.46
CA GLY A 83 -3.48 -2.68 4.82
C GLY A 83 -2.11 -2.35 4.21
N LEU A 84 -1.77 -2.99 3.11
CA LEU A 84 -0.49 -2.84 2.43
C LEU A 84 -0.67 -2.26 1.01
N PRO A 85 -0.20 -1.03 0.73
CA PRO A 85 0.75 -0.23 1.52
C PRO A 85 0.13 0.75 2.51
N GLY A 86 -1.18 0.98 2.53
CA GLY A 86 -1.84 2.12 3.17
C GLY A 86 -1.52 2.31 4.66
N LEU A 87 -1.66 1.26 5.50
CA LEU A 87 -1.32 1.34 6.93
C LEU A 87 0.16 1.65 7.16
N VAL A 88 1.03 1.07 6.33
CA VAL A 88 2.48 1.30 6.43
C VAL A 88 2.83 2.75 6.08
N LEU A 89 2.21 3.29 5.02
CA LEU A 89 2.39 4.68 4.62
C LEU A 89 1.84 5.65 5.69
N ALA A 90 0.71 5.32 6.30
CA ALA A 90 0.14 6.13 7.38
C ALA A 90 1.08 6.25 8.59
N MET A 91 1.82 5.18 8.92
CA MET A 91 2.80 5.20 10.01
C MET A 91 3.97 6.13 9.75
N VAL A 92 4.49 6.16 8.51
CA VAL A 92 5.67 6.98 8.14
C VAL A 92 5.31 8.37 7.62
N LEU A 93 4.02 8.66 7.43
CA LEU A 93 3.47 9.93 6.96
C LEU A 93 2.36 10.42 7.92
N PRO A 94 2.67 10.77 9.18
CA PRO A 94 1.66 11.06 10.19
C PRO A 94 0.78 12.29 9.87
N ASP A 95 1.27 13.22 9.05
CA ASP A 95 0.53 14.42 8.64
C ASP A 95 -0.30 14.23 7.35
N VAL A 96 -0.29 13.03 6.76
CA VAL A 96 -1.10 12.67 5.59
C VAL A 96 -2.35 11.95 6.05
N THR A 97 -3.52 12.41 5.62
CA THR A 97 -4.79 11.70 5.85
C THR A 97 -4.89 10.53 4.88
N VAL A 98 -4.96 9.31 5.40
CA VAL A 98 -4.99 8.07 4.61
C VAL A 98 -6.38 7.46 4.64
N THR A 99 -6.95 7.20 3.47
CA THR A 99 -8.17 6.42 3.31
C THR A 99 -7.85 5.04 2.76
N LEU A 100 -8.23 4.00 3.49
CA LEU A 100 -8.11 2.61 3.06
C LEU A 100 -9.40 2.19 2.36
N LEU A 101 -9.38 2.06 1.03
CA LEU A 101 -10.54 1.65 0.24
C LEU A 101 -10.51 0.14 -0.01
N GLU A 102 -11.52 -0.57 0.49
CA GLU A 102 -11.59 -2.03 0.39
C GLU A 102 -13.06 -2.48 0.21
N PRO A 103 -13.41 -3.27 -0.82
CA PRO A 103 -14.79 -3.68 -1.03
C PRO A 103 -15.26 -4.80 -0.06
N MET A 104 -14.38 -5.63 0.45
CA MET A 104 -14.75 -6.79 1.26
C MET A 104 -14.94 -6.42 2.74
N GLU A 105 -16.16 -6.58 3.26
CA GLU A 105 -16.51 -6.26 4.64
C GLU A 105 -15.56 -6.91 5.68
N ARG A 106 -15.23 -8.20 5.51
CA ARG A 106 -14.33 -8.90 6.43
C ARG A 106 -12.93 -8.27 6.50
N ARG A 107 -12.45 -7.71 5.38
CA ARG A 107 -11.17 -6.98 5.32
C ARG A 107 -11.28 -5.60 5.93
N CYS A 108 -12.40 -4.90 5.69
CA CYS A 108 -12.66 -3.63 6.35
C CYS A 108 -12.66 -3.76 7.87
N ARG A 109 -13.30 -4.80 8.42
CA ARG A 109 -13.28 -5.08 9.87
C ARG A 109 -11.85 -5.27 10.37
N PHE A 110 -11.06 -6.07 9.69
CA PHE A 110 -9.65 -6.27 10.04
C PHE A 110 -8.86 -4.96 10.01
N LEU A 111 -9.04 -4.14 8.98
CA LEU A 111 -8.40 -2.84 8.85
C LEU A 111 -8.80 -1.89 9.99
N THR A 112 -10.09 -1.83 10.34
CA THR A 112 -10.59 -1.01 11.44
C THR A 112 -9.99 -1.44 12.78
N GLU A 113 -9.92 -2.75 13.05
CA GLU A 113 -9.24 -3.27 14.24
C GLU A 113 -7.76 -2.86 14.28
N CYS A 114 -7.05 -2.98 13.13
CA CYS A 114 -5.66 -2.54 13.04
C CYS A 114 -5.50 -1.05 13.31
N VAL A 115 -6.34 -0.20 12.71
CA VAL A 115 -6.31 1.26 12.91
C VAL A 115 -6.46 1.61 14.39
N THR A 116 -7.45 1.00 15.06
CA THR A 116 -7.72 1.24 16.49
C THR A 116 -6.56 0.76 17.37
N GLU A 117 -6.10 -0.48 17.18
CA GLU A 117 -5.05 -1.08 18.00
C GLU A 117 -3.69 -0.40 17.83
N LEU A 118 -3.40 0.07 16.60
CA LEU A 118 -2.15 0.77 16.29
C LEU A 118 -2.21 2.28 16.59
N GLY A 119 -3.36 2.81 17.00
CA GLY A 119 -3.53 4.22 17.33
C GLY A 119 -3.32 5.17 16.15
N LEU A 120 -3.70 4.76 14.92
CA LEU A 120 -3.47 5.55 13.71
C LEU A 120 -4.59 6.57 13.50
N ALA A 121 -4.48 7.74 14.14
CA ALA A 121 -5.49 8.81 14.07
C ALA A 121 -5.66 9.43 12.67
N ASN A 122 -4.67 9.27 11.81
CA ASN A 122 -4.67 9.79 10.43
C ASN A 122 -5.26 8.81 9.41
N VAL A 123 -5.90 7.70 9.84
CA VAL A 123 -6.41 6.66 8.95
C VAL A 123 -7.92 6.51 9.08
N SER A 124 -8.60 6.42 7.95
CA SER A 124 -10.00 6.01 7.84
C SER A 124 -10.15 4.77 6.94
N VAL A 125 -11.13 3.92 7.24
CA VAL A 125 -11.47 2.76 6.41
C VAL A 125 -12.78 3.03 5.69
N LEU A 126 -12.76 2.94 4.37
CA LEU A 126 -13.95 3.11 3.53
C LEU A 126 -14.27 1.80 2.82
N ARG A 127 -15.45 1.25 3.09
CA ARG A 127 -15.94 0.10 2.35
C ARG A 127 -16.54 0.55 1.03
N GLY A 128 -15.99 0.08 -0.08
CA GLY A 128 -16.48 0.40 -1.41
C GLY A 128 -15.53 -0.04 -2.52
N ARG A 129 -15.99 0.12 -3.75
CA ARG A 129 -15.17 -0.01 -4.96
C ARG A 129 -14.78 1.38 -5.44
N ALA A 130 -13.68 1.48 -6.18
CA ALA A 130 -13.22 2.77 -6.72
C ALA A 130 -14.25 3.43 -7.64
N GLU A 131 -15.05 2.63 -8.34
CA GLU A 131 -16.10 3.10 -9.24
C GLU A 131 -17.29 3.73 -8.51
N ASP A 132 -17.49 3.36 -7.24
CA ASP A 132 -18.67 3.74 -6.46
C ASP A 132 -18.40 4.93 -5.51
N VAL A 133 -17.16 5.41 -5.44
CA VAL A 133 -16.79 6.49 -4.53
C VAL A 133 -16.50 7.79 -5.29
N THR A 134 -16.90 8.93 -4.68
CA THR A 134 -16.72 10.28 -5.25
C THR A 134 -15.47 11.00 -4.73
N LEU A 135 -14.65 10.32 -3.94
CA LEU A 135 -13.42 10.89 -3.37
C LEU A 135 -12.45 11.37 -4.45
N ARG A 136 -11.74 12.45 -4.14
CA ARG A 136 -10.63 12.96 -4.93
C ARG A 136 -9.46 13.23 -4.01
N THR A 137 -8.39 12.45 -4.16
CA THR A 137 -7.20 12.52 -3.30
C THR A 137 -5.98 13.05 -4.02
N ASP A 138 -5.01 13.53 -3.27
CA ASP A 138 -3.73 14.03 -3.81
C ASP A 138 -2.88 12.89 -4.36
N VAL A 139 -2.88 11.76 -3.66
CA VAL A 139 -2.11 10.57 -4.01
C VAL A 139 -2.99 9.33 -3.95
N VAL A 140 -2.87 8.47 -4.95
CA VAL A 140 -3.44 7.12 -4.93
C VAL A 140 -2.31 6.11 -4.92
N THR A 141 -2.34 5.17 -3.98
CA THR A 141 -1.45 4.01 -3.97
C THR A 141 -2.23 2.74 -4.26
N ALA A 142 -1.55 1.75 -4.82
CA ALA A 142 -2.12 0.43 -5.01
C ALA A 142 -1.04 -0.64 -5.07
N ARG A 143 -1.37 -1.83 -4.57
CA ARG A 143 -0.52 -3.01 -4.65
C ARG A 143 -1.37 -4.26 -4.95
N ALA A 144 -1.02 -4.99 -6.00
CA ALA A 144 -1.66 -6.28 -6.36
C ALA A 144 -3.19 -6.23 -6.54
N VAL A 145 -3.74 -5.11 -7.02
CA VAL A 145 -5.19 -4.91 -7.21
C VAL A 145 -5.66 -5.43 -8.56
N ALA A 146 -5.00 -5.00 -9.64
CA ALA A 146 -5.36 -5.32 -11.01
C ALA A 146 -4.15 -5.17 -11.96
N PRO A 147 -4.23 -5.67 -13.21
CA PRO A 147 -3.30 -5.30 -14.27
C PRO A 147 -3.25 -3.77 -14.44
N LEU A 148 -2.09 -3.24 -14.84
CA LEU A 148 -1.83 -1.79 -14.85
C LEU A 148 -2.86 -0.96 -15.65
N PRO A 149 -3.37 -1.40 -16.83
CA PRO A 149 -4.41 -0.64 -17.55
C PRO A 149 -5.67 -0.42 -16.71
N ARG A 150 -6.18 -1.49 -16.11
CA ARG A 150 -7.39 -1.42 -15.28
C ARG A 150 -7.15 -0.64 -13.99
N LEU A 151 -5.99 -0.86 -13.36
CA LEU A 151 -5.60 -0.09 -12.17
C LEU A 151 -5.58 1.42 -12.44
N ALA A 152 -5.03 1.82 -13.60
CA ALA A 152 -4.96 3.23 -13.98
C ALA A 152 -6.34 3.86 -14.16
N GLU A 153 -7.27 3.16 -14.81
CA GLU A 153 -8.66 3.62 -14.96
C GLU A 153 -9.31 3.85 -13.58
N LEU A 154 -9.18 2.89 -12.67
CA LEU A 154 -9.71 2.99 -11.31
C LEU A 154 -9.07 4.14 -10.52
N ALA A 155 -7.75 4.25 -10.58
CA ALA A 155 -7.00 5.27 -9.85
C ALA A 155 -7.31 6.68 -10.34
N LEU A 156 -7.44 6.89 -11.66
CA LEU A 156 -7.82 8.20 -12.22
C LEU A 156 -9.26 8.60 -11.85
N GLY A 157 -10.12 7.65 -11.55
CA GLY A 157 -11.47 7.91 -11.03
C GLY A 157 -11.50 8.52 -9.63
N VAL A 158 -10.42 8.38 -8.84
CA VAL A 158 -10.37 8.79 -7.41
C VAL A 158 -9.19 9.71 -7.07
N VAL A 159 -8.28 9.96 -8.00
CA VAL A 159 -7.23 10.97 -7.86
C VAL A 159 -7.71 12.30 -8.42
N ARG A 160 -7.34 13.42 -7.81
CA ARG A 160 -7.65 14.76 -8.32
C ARG A 160 -6.81 15.12 -9.55
N PRO A 161 -7.22 16.10 -10.37
CA PRO A 161 -6.36 16.63 -11.42
C PRO A 161 -5.00 17.07 -10.88
N GLY A 162 -3.92 16.72 -11.58
CA GLY A 162 -2.55 16.93 -11.13
C GLY A 162 -2.08 16.03 -10.00
N GLY A 163 -2.95 15.19 -9.45
CA GLY A 163 -2.59 14.23 -8.40
C GLY A 163 -1.79 13.05 -8.94
N MET A 164 -1.13 12.33 -8.03
CA MET A 164 -0.15 11.30 -8.34
C MET A 164 -0.69 9.90 -8.06
N VAL A 165 -0.38 8.95 -8.94
CA VAL A 165 -0.64 7.52 -8.74
C VAL A 165 0.68 6.77 -8.60
N LEU A 166 0.76 5.93 -7.56
CA LEU A 166 1.92 5.09 -7.21
C LEU A 166 1.49 3.62 -7.15
N ALA A 167 1.69 2.90 -8.25
CA ALA A 167 1.39 1.48 -8.32
C ALA A 167 2.62 0.64 -7.99
N ILE A 168 2.63 -0.04 -6.84
CA ILE A 168 3.72 -0.95 -6.47
C ILE A 168 3.64 -2.19 -7.37
N LYS A 169 4.71 -2.46 -8.08
CA LYS A 169 4.80 -3.53 -9.08
C LYS A 169 6.01 -4.44 -8.86
N GLY A 170 6.01 -5.56 -9.57
CA GLY A 170 7.11 -6.51 -9.57
C GLY A 170 8.17 -6.23 -10.65
N ARG A 171 8.93 -7.27 -10.97
CA ARG A 171 10.02 -7.20 -11.97
C ARG A 171 9.53 -6.89 -13.39
N THR A 172 8.29 -7.20 -13.70
CA THR A 172 7.65 -6.98 -15.02
C THR A 172 7.10 -5.56 -15.19
N ALA A 173 7.35 -4.63 -14.26
CA ALA A 173 6.78 -3.28 -14.27
C ALA A 173 7.03 -2.52 -15.59
N ALA A 174 8.21 -2.67 -16.18
CA ALA A 174 8.55 -2.00 -17.46
C ALA A 174 7.74 -2.57 -18.63
N GLU A 175 7.53 -3.87 -18.65
CA GLU A 175 6.71 -4.56 -19.65
C GLU A 175 5.24 -4.20 -19.49
N GLU A 176 4.73 -4.22 -18.24
CA GLU A 176 3.36 -3.80 -17.91
C GLU A 176 3.12 -2.33 -18.30
N LEU A 177 4.08 -1.44 -18.04
CA LEU A 177 3.98 -0.03 -18.41
C LEU A 177 3.92 0.15 -19.93
N ARG A 178 4.77 -0.57 -20.68
CA ARG A 178 4.78 -0.53 -22.14
C ARG A 178 3.45 -1.00 -22.72
N ALA A 179 2.94 -2.13 -22.22
CA ALA A 179 1.66 -2.68 -22.64
C ALA A 179 0.48 -1.75 -22.29
N ALA A 180 0.54 -1.05 -21.14
CA ALA A 180 -0.49 -0.12 -20.70
C ALA A 180 -0.45 1.24 -21.43
N GLY A 181 0.61 1.56 -22.15
CA GLY A 181 0.83 2.87 -22.78
C GLY A 181 -0.34 3.42 -23.58
N PRO A 182 -1.00 2.65 -24.48
CA PRO A 182 -2.18 3.13 -25.22
C PRO A 182 -3.34 3.53 -24.30
N VAL A 183 -3.62 2.73 -23.27
CA VAL A 183 -4.69 3.02 -22.29
C VAL A 183 -4.34 4.26 -21.49
N LEU A 184 -3.12 4.36 -20.95
CA LEU A 184 -2.66 5.51 -20.17
C LEU A 184 -2.82 6.83 -20.93
N ARG A 185 -2.43 6.86 -22.20
CA ARG A 185 -2.63 8.05 -23.07
C ARG A 185 -4.10 8.38 -23.26
N ARG A 186 -4.94 7.36 -23.54
CA ARG A 186 -6.39 7.55 -23.75
C ARG A 186 -7.08 8.15 -22.54
N ILE A 187 -6.71 7.70 -21.32
CA ILE A 187 -7.33 8.18 -20.07
C ILE A 187 -6.68 9.45 -19.52
N GLY A 188 -5.70 10.03 -20.21
CA GLY A 188 -5.07 11.28 -19.81
C GLY A 188 -4.02 11.16 -18.70
N ALA A 189 -3.45 9.98 -18.49
CA ALA A 189 -2.31 9.83 -17.60
C ALA A 189 -1.05 10.47 -18.20
N ARG A 190 -0.31 11.23 -17.39
CA ARG A 190 0.92 11.94 -17.80
C ARG A 190 2.14 11.43 -17.06
N ASP A 191 3.31 11.57 -17.67
CA ASP A 191 4.62 11.31 -17.08
C ASP A 191 4.73 9.90 -16.47
N ALA A 192 4.14 8.90 -17.15
CA ALA A 192 4.12 7.53 -16.69
C ALA A 192 5.52 6.90 -16.84
N GLN A 193 6.10 6.49 -15.72
CA GLN A 193 7.45 5.92 -15.66
C GLN A 193 7.60 4.88 -14.55
N VAL A 194 8.59 4.00 -14.71
CA VAL A 194 9.04 3.10 -13.65
C VAL A 194 10.08 3.81 -12.82
N VAL A 195 9.82 3.92 -11.52
CA VAL A 195 10.75 4.51 -10.53
C VAL A 195 11.14 3.49 -9.47
N ARG A 196 12.24 3.73 -8.79
CA ARG A 196 12.75 2.91 -7.69
C ARG A 196 12.72 3.70 -6.40
N ALA A 197 12.07 3.16 -5.37
CA ALA A 197 12.06 3.73 -4.02
C ALA A 197 12.93 2.89 -3.08
N GLY A 198 13.57 3.53 -2.10
CA GLY A 198 14.38 2.87 -1.10
C GLY A 198 15.75 2.38 -1.58
N GLN A 199 16.33 3.01 -2.60
CA GLN A 199 17.70 2.70 -3.04
C GLN A 199 18.68 2.94 -1.89
N GLY A 200 19.54 1.96 -1.61
CA GLY A 200 20.47 2.00 -0.48
C GLY A 200 19.86 1.71 0.90
N LYS A 201 18.51 1.63 1.01
CA LYS A 201 17.80 1.33 2.27
C LYS A 201 17.20 -0.06 2.31
N VAL A 202 16.72 -0.55 1.16
CA VAL A 202 16.09 -1.86 1.04
C VAL A 202 16.63 -2.61 -0.18
N VAL A 203 16.72 -3.94 -0.06
CA VAL A 203 17.22 -4.81 -1.13
C VAL A 203 16.21 -5.94 -1.38
N PRO A 204 15.68 -6.04 -2.60
CA PRO A 204 15.80 -5.08 -3.71
C PRO A 204 14.99 -3.79 -3.45
N ALA A 205 15.40 -2.68 -4.09
CA ALA A 205 14.63 -1.45 -4.08
C ALA A 205 13.22 -1.67 -4.67
N THR A 206 12.22 -0.99 -4.10
CA THR A 206 10.83 -1.14 -4.49
C THR A 206 10.57 -0.55 -5.88
N THR A 207 9.99 -1.35 -6.75
CA THR A 207 9.59 -0.91 -8.09
C THR A 207 8.19 -0.32 -8.05
N VAL A 208 8.05 0.89 -8.56
CA VAL A 208 6.77 1.61 -8.61
C VAL A 208 6.54 2.13 -10.03
N VAL A 209 5.36 1.94 -10.57
CA VAL A 209 4.89 2.70 -11.73
C VAL A 209 4.24 3.96 -11.21
N ARG A 210 4.80 5.11 -11.55
CA ARG A 210 4.30 6.44 -11.19
C ARG A 210 3.74 7.13 -12.41
N PHE A 211 2.59 7.78 -12.27
CA PHE A 211 2.02 8.68 -13.27
C PHE A 211 1.12 9.72 -12.58
N PHE A 212 0.73 10.77 -13.32
CA PHE A 212 -0.09 11.86 -12.83
C PHE A 212 -1.41 11.93 -13.61
N ALA A 213 -2.48 12.33 -12.93
CA ALA A 213 -3.73 12.72 -13.59
C ALA A 213 -3.54 14.03 -14.37
N ARG A 214 -4.26 14.15 -15.49
CA ARG A 214 -4.31 15.38 -16.28
C ARG A 214 -5.05 16.49 -15.56
#